data_64f4229d7c054fce3c024998b202458e
#
_entry.id   64f4229d7c054fce3c024998b202458e
#
_cell.length_a   1.000
_cell.length_b   1.000
_cell.length_c   1.000
_cell.angle_alpha   90.00
_cell.angle_beta   90.00
_cell.angle_gamma   90.00
#
_symmetry.space_group_name_H-M   'P 1'
#
loop_
_entity.id
_entity.type
_entity.pdbx_description
1 polymer ?
#
loop_
_entity_poly.entity_id
_entity_poly.type
_entity_poly.pdbx_seq_one_letter_code
_entity_poly.pdbx_strand_id
1 'polypeptide(L)'
;FGIEMINVPMTPEGPDMDMVEKLVAEDDAIKGIWCVPKYSNPQGYTYSDETVRRFANLKPAAKDFRIFWDNAYIIHHLYDDRQDHLLNIIEECEKAGNPDMVYEFVSTSKVSYPGAGIAALISSEANLKEAQEYMNFQIIGHDKLNQLRHVKFFQNLDGVMNQMKKHAEILRPKFEAILQVMDQELSGLGIASWTKPNGGYFISF
;
A
#
# COMPACT_ATOMS: atom_id res chain seq x y z
N PHE A 1 -6.16 -12.46 17.20
CA PHE A 1 -4.75 -12.89 17.07
C PHE A 1 -3.92 -12.61 18.33
N GLY A 2 -4.46 -11.87 19.34
CA GLY A 2 -3.71 -11.52 20.53
C GLY A 2 -2.65 -10.43 20.32
N ILE A 3 -2.79 -9.63 19.25
CA ILE A 3 -1.91 -8.51 18.92
C ILE A 3 -2.58 -7.22 19.40
N GLU A 4 -1.85 -6.41 20.15
CA GLU A 4 -2.25 -5.05 20.48
C GLU A 4 -1.89 -4.09 19.33
N MET A 5 -2.83 -3.21 18.98
CA MET A 5 -2.66 -2.23 17.91
C MET A 5 -2.39 -0.84 18.49
N ILE A 6 -1.27 -0.25 18.12
CA ILE A 6 -0.91 1.12 18.47
C ILE A 6 -1.23 2.02 17.28
N ASN A 7 -2.10 3.01 17.48
CA ASN A 7 -2.43 3.95 16.42
C ASN A 7 -1.34 5.02 16.28
N VAL A 8 -0.90 5.24 15.05
CA VAL A 8 0.02 6.33 14.69
C VAL A 8 -0.75 7.37 13.87
N PRO A 9 -0.69 8.66 14.22
CA PRO A 9 -1.30 9.72 13.42
C PRO A 9 -0.77 9.73 11.99
N MET A 10 -1.66 10.03 11.04
CA MET A 10 -1.30 10.18 9.63
C MET A 10 -1.15 11.66 9.27
N THR A 11 -0.17 11.94 8.43
CA THR A 11 0.03 13.21 7.74
C THR A 11 -0.19 13.03 6.24
N PRO A 12 -0.29 14.09 5.43
CA PRO A 12 -0.36 13.96 3.98
C PRO A 12 0.83 13.24 3.33
N GLU A 13 1.96 13.16 4.03
CA GLU A 13 3.20 12.53 3.56
C GLU A 13 3.41 11.10 4.09
N GLY A 14 2.49 10.60 4.91
CA GLY A 14 2.56 9.27 5.53
C GLY A 14 2.33 9.35 7.05
N PRO A 15 2.65 8.31 7.82
CA PRO A 15 2.51 8.33 9.27
C PRO A 15 3.50 9.31 9.92
N ASP A 16 3.18 9.73 11.14
CA ASP A 16 4.11 10.48 11.99
C ASP A 16 5.37 9.64 12.25
N MET A 17 6.41 9.88 11.45
CA MET A 17 7.64 9.09 11.51
C MET A 17 8.45 9.35 12.78
N ASP A 18 8.33 10.51 13.42
CA ASP A 18 9.00 10.77 14.69
C ASP A 18 8.44 9.88 15.78
N MET A 19 7.11 9.70 15.78
CA MET A 19 6.44 8.77 16.67
C MET A 19 6.82 7.31 16.35
N VAL A 20 6.81 6.93 15.07
CA VAL A 20 7.17 5.56 14.63
C VAL A 20 8.59 5.22 15.08
N GLU A 21 9.57 6.05 14.74
CA GLU A 21 10.98 5.83 15.06
C GLU A 21 11.20 5.69 16.56
N LYS A 22 10.57 6.56 17.36
CA LYS A 22 10.66 6.53 18.81
C LYS A 22 10.09 5.21 19.37
N LEU A 23 8.86 4.87 19.00
CA LEU A 23 8.17 3.69 19.52
C LEU A 23 8.95 2.40 19.20
N VAL A 24 9.38 2.22 17.96
CA VAL A 24 10.06 0.98 17.54
C VAL A 24 11.48 0.87 18.12
N ALA A 25 12.13 2.00 18.45
CA ALA A 25 13.45 1.99 19.05
C ALA A 25 13.43 1.74 20.57
N GLU A 26 12.33 2.10 21.26
CA GLU A 26 12.22 2.04 22.70
C GLU A 26 11.59 0.73 23.22
N ASP A 27 10.77 0.03 22.38
CA ASP A 27 9.98 -1.13 22.81
C ASP A 27 10.20 -2.34 21.89
N ASP A 28 10.83 -3.39 22.42
CA ASP A 28 11.08 -4.64 21.70
C ASP A 28 9.85 -5.56 21.61
N ALA A 29 8.74 -5.21 22.25
CA ALA A 29 7.44 -5.87 22.08
C ALA A 29 6.76 -5.45 20.76
N ILE A 30 7.15 -4.33 20.16
CA ILE A 30 6.62 -3.87 18.87
C ILE A 30 7.25 -4.69 17.75
N LYS A 31 6.47 -5.57 17.14
CA LYS A 31 6.94 -6.54 16.14
C LYS A 31 6.72 -6.13 14.69
N GLY A 32 5.98 -5.07 14.46
CA GLY A 32 5.78 -4.60 13.10
C GLY A 32 4.91 -3.37 12.97
N ILE A 33 4.83 -2.88 11.74
CA ILE A 33 3.94 -1.80 11.35
C ILE A 33 3.24 -2.16 10.05
N TRP A 34 1.93 -1.92 9.97
CA TRP A 34 1.15 -2.09 8.75
C TRP A 34 1.01 -0.76 8.02
N CYS A 35 1.41 -0.74 6.75
CA CYS A 35 1.43 0.45 5.90
C CYS A 35 0.62 0.24 4.64
N VAL A 36 -0.19 1.24 4.25
CA VAL A 36 -0.81 1.33 2.93
C VAL A 36 -0.24 2.57 2.23
N PRO A 37 0.89 2.44 1.52
CA PRO A 37 1.77 3.57 1.22
C PRO A 37 1.30 4.44 0.05
N LYS A 38 0.41 3.96 -0.80
CA LYS A 38 -0.06 4.71 -1.97
C LYS A 38 -1.57 4.72 -2.03
N TYR A 39 -2.14 5.91 -2.23
CA TYR A 39 -3.59 6.13 -2.28
C TYR A 39 -4.31 5.47 -1.09
N SER A 40 -3.79 5.71 0.09
CA SER A 40 -4.10 4.98 1.34
C SER A 40 -5.59 4.95 1.66
N ASN A 41 -6.01 3.88 2.31
CA ASN A 41 -7.33 3.77 2.91
C ASN A 41 -7.24 4.21 4.39
N PRO A 42 -7.99 5.22 4.85
CA PRO A 42 -9.06 5.95 4.16
C PRO A 42 -8.65 7.31 3.57
N GLN A 43 -7.42 7.82 3.81
CA GLN A 43 -7.05 9.21 3.55
C GLN A 43 -6.76 9.53 2.08
N GLY A 44 -6.42 8.54 1.27
CA GLY A 44 -5.99 8.74 -0.11
C GLY A 44 -4.57 9.31 -0.25
N TYR A 45 -3.78 9.31 0.82
CA TYR A 45 -2.41 9.81 0.82
C TYR A 45 -1.44 8.85 0.14
N THR A 46 -0.36 9.41 -0.40
CA THR A 46 0.81 8.65 -0.87
C THR A 46 2.02 9.08 -0.05
N TYR A 47 2.79 8.12 0.45
CA TYR A 47 3.96 8.41 1.28
C TYR A 47 5.01 9.15 0.47
N SER A 48 5.62 10.16 1.10
CA SER A 48 6.72 10.91 0.49
C SER A 48 7.99 10.05 0.39
N ASP A 49 8.89 10.45 -0.50
CA ASP A 49 10.21 9.82 -0.63
C ASP A 49 10.98 9.82 0.70
N GLU A 50 10.85 10.90 1.48
CA GLU A 50 11.48 11.02 2.79
C GLU A 50 10.89 10.00 3.77
N THR A 51 9.58 9.86 3.81
CA THR A 51 8.89 8.86 4.65
C THR A 51 9.36 7.44 4.31
N VAL A 52 9.45 7.09 3.02
CA VAL A 52 9.94 5.77 2.60
C VAL A 52 11.39 5.54 3.03
N ARG A 53 12.27 6.54 2.88
CA ARG A 53 13.66 6.45 3.34
C ARG A 53 13.78 6.34 4.86
N ARG A 54 12.93 7.03 5.61
CA ARG A 54 12.88 6.91 7.08
C ARG A 54 12.45 5.50 7.49
N PHE A 55 11.46 4.90 6.83
CA PHE A 55 11.10 3.50 7.04
C PHE A 55 12.29 2.55 6.79
N ALA A 56 13.00 2.74 5.68
CA ALA A 56 14.14 1.89 5.34
C ALA A 56 15.29 1.99 6.35
N ASN A 57 15.42 3.12 7.04
CA ASN A 57 16.47 3.37 8.03
C ASN A 57 16.03 3.14 9.48
N LEU A 58 14.85 2.59 9.73
CA LEU A 58 14.40 2.26 11.09
C LEU A 58 15.40 1.37 11.81
N LYS A 59 15.51 1.59 13.11
CA LYS A 59 16.37 0.82 14.02
C LYS A 59 15.55 0.25 15.16
N PRO A 60 14.72 -0.76 14.88
CA PRO A 60 13.85 -1.32 15.89
C PRO A 60 14.63 -2.05 16.98
N ALA A 61 14.16 -1.95 18.23
CA ALA A 61 14.66 -2.75 19.35
C ALA A 61 14.39 -4.24 19.16
N ALA A 62 13.25 -4.59 18.55
CA ALA A 62 12.89 -5.96 18.20
C ALA A 62 13.68 -6.44 16.97
N LYS A 63 14.46 -7.51 17.11
CA LYS A 63 15.22 -8.11 16.00
C LYS A 63 14.34 -8.73 14.90
N ASP A 64 13.14 -9.10 15.27
CA ASP A 64 12.12 -9.71 14.43
C ASP A 64 11.07 -8.71 13.92
N PHE A 65 11.33 -7.41 14.06
CA PHE A 65 10.45 -6.36 13.55
C PHE A 65 10.32 -6.43 12.03
N ARG A 66 9.09 -6.23 11.52
CA ARG A 66 8.81 -6.21 10.08
C ARG A 66 7.88 -5.06 9.70
N ILE A 67 8.11 -4.50 8.53
CA ILE A 67 7.21 -3.57 7.85
C ILE A 67 6.32 -4.39 6.92
N PHE A 68 5.01 -4.34 7.14
CA PHE A 68 4.00 -4.95 6.27
C PHE A 68 3.52 -3.88 5.28
N TRP A 69 4.06 -3.91 4.07
CA TRP A 69 3.86 -2.91 3.04
C TRP A 69 2.75 -3.35 2.09
N ASP A 70 1.50 -2.99 2.42
CA ASP A 70 0.31 -3.35 1.65
C ASP A 70 0.14 -2.40 0.46
N ASN A 71 0.73 -2.77 -0.67
CA ASN A 71 0.74 -1.97 -1.89
C ASN A 71 -0.50 -2.24 -2.77
N ALA A 72 -1.68 -2.32 -2.12
CA ALA A 72 -2.95 -2.69 -2.76
C ALA A 72 -3.39 -1.73 -3.86
N TYR A 73 -2.93 -0.48 -3.85
CA TYR A 73 -3.39 0.58 -4.76
C TYR A 73 -2.29 1.13 -5.68
N ILE A 74 -1.17 0.45 -5.81
CA ILE A 74 0.02 0.94 -6.53
C ILE A 74 -0.25 1.45 -7.97
N ILE A 75 -1.21 0.84 -8.67
CA ILE A 75 -1.57 1.17 -10.06
C ILE A 75 -2.97 1.78 -10.20
N HIS A 76 -3.58 2.22 -9.11
CA HIS A 76 -4.96 2.74 -9.10
C HIS A 76 -5.02 4.25 -9.35
N HIS A 77 -4.35 4.71 -10.40
CA HIS A 77 -4.35 6.11 -10.82
C HIS A 77 -5.72 6.50 -11.39
N LEU A 78 -6.22 7.69 -11.03
CA LEU A 78 -7.41 8.26 -11.66
C LEU A 78 -7.08 9.07 -12.92
N TYR A 79 -5.83 9.54 -13.04
CA TYR A 79 -5.37 10.41 -14.11
C TYR A 79 -4.10 9.87 -14.74
N ASP A 80 -3.94 10.09 -16.05
CA ASP A 80 -2.72 9.69 -16.77
C ASP A 80 -1.56 10.69 -16.57
N ASP A 81 -1.89 11.97 -16.35
CA ASP A 81 -0.96 13.10 -16.23
C ASP A 81 -0.62 13.51 -14.79
N ARG A 82 -1.30 12.92 -13.81
CA ARG A 82 -1.14 13.23 -12.37
C ARG A 82 -1.09 11.94 -11.57
N GLN A 83 -0.02 11.20 -11.70
CA GLN A 83 0.21 9.96 -10.95
C GLN A 83 1.17 10.25 -9.80
N ASP A 84 0.77 9.83 -8.60
CA ASP A 84 1.67 9.92 -7.47
C ASP A 84 2.86 8.97 -7.66
N HIS A 85 4.03 9.45 -7.27
CA HIS A 85 5.24 8.62 -7.20
C HIS A 85 5.33 7.98 -5.81
N LEU A 86 5.83 6.76 -5.76
CA LEU A 86 6.18 6.06 -4.53
C LEU A 86 7.53 5.39 -4.73
N LEU A 87 8.49 5.68 -3.86
CA LEU A 87 9.78 4.99 -3.87
C LEU A 87 9.61 3.50 -3.62
N ASN A 88 10.49 2.71 -4.22
CA ASN A 88 10.56 1.27 -3.97
C ASN A 88 11.19 1.01 -2.60
N ILE A 89 10.37 0.60 -1.64
CA ILE A 89 10.81 0.35 -0.26
C ILE A 89 11.84 -0.78 -0.18
N ILE A 90 11.76 -1.80 -1.03
CA ILE A 90 12.72 -2.91 -1.06
C ILE A 90 14.12 -2.37 -1.40
N GLU A 91 14.23 -1.57 -2.48
CA GLU A 91 15.49 -0.97 -2.88
C GLU A 91 16.06 -0.02 -1.80
N GLU A 92 15.20 0.77 -1.15
CA GLU A 92 15.65 1.67 -0.09
C GLU A 92 16.12 0.89 1.15
N CYS A 93 15.47 -0.22 1.50
CA CYS A 93 15.93 -1.10 2.57
C CYS A 93 17.27 -1.79 2.22
N GLU A 94 17.47 -2.21 0.98
CA GLU A 94 18.77 -2.74 0.52
C GLU A 94 19.88 -1.70 0.65
N LYS A 95 19.64 -0.46 0.20
CA LYS A 95 20.59 0.66 0.33
C LYS A 95 20.92 0.99 1.79
N ALA A 96 19.94 0.87 2.68
CA ALA A 96 20.08 1.11 4.11
C ALA A 96 20.75 -0.06 4.87
N GLY A 97 21.00 -1.20 4.20
CA GLY A 97 21.57 -2.41 4.83
C GLY A 97 20.54 -3.21 5.65
N ASN A 98 19.24 -3.01 5.41
CA ASN A 98 18.14 -3.65 6.12
C ASN A 98 17.23 -4.48 5.17
N PRO A 99 17.77 -5.37 4.30
CA PRO A 99 16.98 -6.04 3.26
C PRO A 99 15.85 -6.91 3.80
N ASP A 100 15.98 -7.41 5.03
CA ASP A 100 15.03 -8.34 5.64
C ASP A 100 13.88 -7.61 6.40
N MET A 101 13.84 -6.27 6.38
CA MET A 101 12.87 -5.53 7.19
C MET A 101 11.46 -5.52 6.61
N VAL A 102 11.27 -5.78 5.32
CA VAL A 102 10.01 -5.55 4.61
C VAL A 102 9.39 -6.82 4.06
N TYR A 103 8.08 -6.95 4.27
CA TYR A 103 7.17 -7.78 3.48
C TYR A 103 6.27 -6.88 2.65
N GLU A 104 6.45 -6.84 1.34
CA GLU A 104 5.58 -6.12 0.43
C GLU A 104 4.53 -7.05 -0.17
N PHE A 105 3.29 -6.61 -0.13
CA PHE A 105 2.13 -7.36 -0.64
C PHE A 105 1.48 -6.61 -1.79
N VAL A 106 1.21 -7.34 -2.87
CA VAL A 106 0.44 -6.85 -4.01
C VAL A 106 -0.64 -7.85 -4.37
N SER A 107 -1.79 -7.39 -4.88
CA SER A 107 -2.86 -8.28 -5.30
C SER A 107 -3.67 -7.70 -6.46
N THR A 108 -4.36 -8.60 -7.17
CA THR A 108 -5.32 -8.21 -8.21
C THR A 108 -6.76 -8.11 -7.68
N SER A 109 -6.97 -8.16 -6.37
CA SER A 109 -8.31 -8.15 -5.75
C SER A 109 -9.16 -6.96 -6.17
N LYS A 110 -8.51 -5.81 -6.43
CA LYS A 110 -9.16 -4.57 -6.88
C LYS A 110 -8.86 -4.24 -8.35
N VAL A 111 -8.19 -5.15 -9.06
CA VAL A 111 -7.81 -5.03 -10.48
C VAL A 111 -8.68 -5.92 -11.36
N SER A 112 -8.96 -7.14 -10.92
CA SER A 112 -9.79 -8.12 -11.63
C SER A 112 -11.09 -8.40 -10.88
N TYR A 113 -11.14 -9.50 -10.11
CA TYR A 113 -12.33 -9.93 -9.39
C TYR A 113 -12.09 -10.03 -7.89
N PRO A 114 -12.94 -9.39 -7.05
CA PRO A 114 -12.93 -9.64 -5.62
C PRO A 114 -13.20 -11.12 -5.33
N GLY A 115 -12.42 -11.71 -4.43
CA GLY A 115 -12.54 -13.13 -4.08
C GLY A 115 -11.96 -14.13 -5.08
N ALA A 116 -11.51 -13.67 -6.26
CA ALA A 116 -10.83 -14.49 -7.26
C ALA A 116 -9.52 -13.84 -7.75
N GLY A 117 -8.94 -12.97 -6.93
CA GLY A 117 -7.66 -12.33 -7.20
C GLY A 117 -6.49 -13.30 -7.05
N ILE A 118 -5.34 -12.89 -7.58
CA ILE A 118 -4.04 -13.45 -7.26
C ILE A 118 -3.25 -12.43 -6.45
N ALA A 119 -2.31 -12.91 -5.64
CA ALA A 119 -1.45 -12.05 -4.83
C ALA A 119 0.01 -12.48 -4.96
N ALA A 120 0.92 -11.57 -4.65
CA ALA A 120 2.33 -11.87 -4.53
C ALA A 120 2.88 -11.24 -3.25
N LEU A 121 3.83 -11.94 -2.64
CA LEU A 121 4.70 -11.46 -1.58
C LEU A 121 6.07 -11.17 -2.19
N ILE A 122 6.57 -9.98 -1.94
CA ILE A 122 7.89 -9.52 -2.37
C ILE A 122 8.70 -9.22 -1.10
N SER A 123 9.90 -9.77 -1.01
CA SER A 123 10.79 -9.57 0.14
C SER A 123 12.19 -10.06 -0.18
N SER A 124 13.11 -9.99 0.79
CA SER A 124 14.42 -10.62 0.69
C SER A 124 14.33 -12.14 0.51
N GLU A 125 15.39 -12.76 0.00
CA GLU A 125 15.47 -14.20 -0.16
C GLU A 125 15.32 -14.94 1.19
N ALA A 126 15.90 -14.39 2.26
CA ALA A 126 15.80 -14.95 3.61
C ALA A 126 14.34 -14.98 4.10
N ASN A 127 13.63 -13.84 4.00
CA ASN A 127 12.23 -13.74 4.37
C ASN A 127 11.33 -14.64 3.52
N LEU A 128 11.58 -14.70 2.20
CA LEU A 128 10.79 -15.56 1.32
C LEU A 128 10.98 -17.04 1.62
N LYS A 129 12.19 -17.45 1.98
CA LYS A 129 12.47 -18.83 2.40
C LYS A 129 11.72 -19.18 3.68
N GLU A 130 11.76 -18.31 4.69
CA GLU A 130 11.00 -18.50 5.93
C GLU A 130 9.49 -18.57 5.66
N ALA A 131 8.94 -17.60 4.91
CA ALA A 131 7.52 -17.59 4.55
C ALA A 131 7.11 -18.88 3.80
N GLN A 132 7.97 -19.40 2.92
CA GLN A 132 7.71 -20.60 2.14
C GLN A 132 7.65 -21.86 3.02
N GLU A 133 8.45 -21.91 4.08
CA GLU A 133 8.39 -23.02 5.05
C GLU A 133 6.99 -23.11 5.70
N TYR A 134 6.41 -21.98 6.12
CA TYR A 134 5.03 -21.95 6.65
C TYR A 134 3.98 -22.24 5.58
N MET A 135 4.13 -21.66 4.40
CA MET A 135 3.18 -21.84 3.29
C MET A 135 3.07 -23.29 2.84
N ASN A 136 4.17 -24.04 2.87
CA ASN A 136 4.18 -25.46 2.49
C ASN A 136 3.30 -26.35 3.40
N PHE A 137 3.03 -25.91 4.64
CA PHE A 137 2.10 -26.59 5.54
C PHE A 137 0.65 -26.09 5.38
N GLN A 138 0.46 -24.88 4.88
CA GLN A 138 -0.86 -24.28 4.71
C GLN A 138 -1.53 -24.74 3.42
N ILE A 139 -0.76 -24.87 2.34
CA ILE A 139 -1.28 -25.17 1.01
C ILE A 139 -0.26 -25.95 0.18
N ILE A 140 -0.71 -27.03 -0.45
CA ILE A 140 0.13 -27.84 -1.36
C ILE A 140 0.44 -27.08 -2.66
N GLY A 141 -0.47 -26.23 -3.10
CA GLY A 141 -0.31 -25.40 -4.29
C GLY A 141 -1.41 -24.38 -4.44
N HIS A 142 -1.05 -23.24 -5.01
CA HIS A 142 -1.99 -22.16 -5.29
C HIS A 142 -2.91 -22.48 -6.45
N ASP A 143 -4.07 -21.80 -6.55
CA ASP A 143 -5.06 -21.97 -7.62
C ASP A 143 -4.48 -21.59 -9.00
N LYS A 144 -3.93 -22.60 -9.68
CA LYS A 144 -3.29 -22.44 -10.99
C LYS A 144 -4.29 -22.11 -12.10
N LEU A 145 -5.56 -22.54 -11.95
CA LEU A 145 -6.60 -22.17 -12.91
C LEU A 145 -6.89 -20.69 -12.84
N ASN A 146 -6.97 -20.13 -11.64
CA ASN A 146 -7.16 -18.70 -11.45
C ASN A 146 -5.94 -17.88 -11.94
N GLN A 147 -4.73 -18.34 -11.67
CA GLN A 147 -3.51 -17.75 -12.23
C GLN A 147 -3.56 -17.75 -13.77
N LEU A 148 -3.92 -18.87 -14.39
CA LEU A 148 -4.04 -18.97 -15.85
C LEU A 148 -5.14 -18.06 -16.43
N ARG A 149 -6.25 -17.87 -15.72
CA ARG A 149 -7.29 -16.89 -16.11
C ARG A 149 -6.71 -15.47 -16.19
N HIS A 150 -5.93 -15.06 -15.18
CA HIS A 150 -5.28 -13.77 -15.15
C HIS A 150 -4.26 -13.60 -16.27
N VAL A 151 -3.43 -14.62 -16.51
CA VAL A 151 -2.46 -14.62 -17.62
C VAL A 151 -3.17 -14.49 -18.98
N LYS A 152 -4.26 -15.24 -19.18
CA LYS A 152 -5.01 -15.18 -20.44
C LYS A 152 -5.77 -13.85 -20.62
N PHE A 153 -6.25 -13.27 -19.53
CA PHE A 153 -7.00 -12.01 -19.58
C PHE A 153 -6.09 -10.81 -19.79
N PHE A 154 -5.05 -10.68 -19.00
CA PHE A 154 -4.14 -9.54 -19.07
C PHE A 154 -3.04 -9.69 -20.12
N GLN A 155 -2.58 -10.90 -20.37
CA GLN A 155 -1.50 -11.28 -21.27
C GLN A 155 -0.12 -10.74 -20.84
N ASN A 156 -0.03 -9.45 -20.52
CA ASN A 156 1.19 -8.75 -20.11
C ASN A 156 0.87 -7.53 -19.24
N LEU A 157 1.88 -6.76 -18.88
CA LEU A 157 1.73 -5.55 -18.07
C LEU A 157 0.85 -4.49 -18.73
N ASP A 158 0.96 -4.31 -20.06
CA ASP A 158 0.13 -3.35 -20.78
C ASP A 158 -1.36 -3.70 -20.67
N GLY A 159 -1.69 -5.00 -20.70
CA GLY A 159 -3.06 -5.47 -20.47
C GLY A 159 -3.59 -5.11 -19.08
N VAL A 160 -2.75 -5.21 -18.04
CA VAL A 160 -3.09 -4.77 -16.69
C VAL A 160 -3.33 -3.26 -16.65
N MET A 161 -2.40 -2.47 -17.21
CA MET A 161 -2.50 -1.01 -17.23
C MET A 161 -3.71 -0.52 -18.03
N ASN A 162 -4.02 -1.15 -19.16
CA ASN A 162 -5.22 -0.85 -19.94
C ASN A 162 -6.51 -1.16 -19.18
N GLN A 163 -6.53 -2.24 -18.38
CA GLN A 163 -7.67 -2.54 -17.52
C GLN A 163 -7.83 -1.44 -16.45
N MET A 164 -6.76 -0.98 -15.85
CA MET A 164 -6.81 0.07 -14.84
C MET A 164 -7.24 1.42 -15.40
N LYS A 165 -6.90 1.75 -16.65
CA LYS A 165 -7.44 2.92 -17.36
C LYS A 165 -8.96 2.88 -17.48
N LYS A 166 -9.53 1.72 -17.81
CA LYS A 166 -11.00 1.54 -17.86
C LYS A 166 -11.64 1.73 -16.48
N HIS A 167 -10.98 1.26 -15.41
CA HIS A 167 -11.44 1.54 -14.04
C HIS A 167 -11.41 3.03 -13.73
N ALA A 168 -10.33 3.72 -14.11
CA ALA A 168 -10.21 5.17 -13.93
C ALA A 168 -11.31 5.95 -14.68
N GLU A 169 -11.67 5.55 -15.91
CA GLU A 169 -12.76 6.15 -16.68
C GLU A 169 -14.11 6.06 -15.96
N ILE A 170 -14.34 4.99 -15.18
CA ILE A 170 -15.58 4.80 -14.41
C ILE A 170 -15.53 5.58 -13.07
N LEU A 171 -14.36 5.63 -12.42
CA LEU A 171 -14.22 6.20 -11.08
C LEU A 171 -14.02 7.71 -11.11
N ARG A 172 -13.21 8.22 -12.03
CA ARG A 172 -12.84 9.63 -12.13
C ARG A 172 -14.05 10.57 -12.12
N PRO A 173 -15.09 10.38 -12.96
CA PRO A 173 -16.26 11.28 -12.93
C PRO A 173 -16.95 11.32 -11.59
N LYS A 174 -16.94 10.22 -10.82
CA LYS A 174 -17.55 10.16 -9.48
C LYS A 174 -16.74 10.97 -8.47
N PHE A 175 -15.39 10.83 -8.52
CA PHE A 175 -14.50 11.64 -7.69
C PHE A 175 -14.62 13.11 -7.99
N GLU A 176 -14.62 13.50 -9.28
CA GLU A 176 -14.74 14.88 -9.72
C GLU A 176 -16.07 15.50 -9.31
N ALA A 177 -17.17 14.75 -9.44
CA ALA A 177 -18.49 15.24 -9.02
C ALA A 177 -18.55 15.47 -7.50
N ILE A 178 -18.03 14.56 -6.69
CA ILE A 178 -17.98 14.70 -5.23
C ILE A 178 -17.11 15.91 -4.85
N LEU A 179 -15.90 15.98 -5.37
CA LEU A 179 -14.98 17.08 -5.07
C LEU A 179 -15.54 18.44 -5.50
N GLN A 180 -16.18 18.48 -6.67
CA GLN A 180 -16.83 19.69 -7.15
C GLN A 180 -17.92 20.17 -6.21
N VAL A 181 -18.81 19.28 -5.76
CA VAL A 181 -19.89 19.64 -4.81
C VAL A 181 -19.29 20.09 -3.48
N MET A 182 -18.31 19.37 -2.94
CA MET A 182 -17.64 19.75 -1.69
C MET A 182 -16.97 21.12 -1.81
N ASP A 183 -16.27 21.37 -2.91
CA ASP A 183 -15.60 22.65 -3.14
C ASP A 183 -16.64 23.81 -3.30
N GLN A 184 -17.77 23.56 -3.94
CA GLN A 184 -18.81 24.59 -4.15
C GLN A 184 -19.62 24.89 -2.89
N GLU A 185 -20.01 23.86 -2.15
CA GLU A 185 -20.97 24.02 -1.06
C GLU A 185 -20.29 24.22 0.31
N LEU A 186 -19.07 23.70 0.51
CA LEU A 186 -18.43 23.66 1.82
C LEU A 186 -17.15 24.48 1.91
N SER A 187 -16.51 24.80 0.77
CA SER A 187 -15.27 25.57 0.78
C SER A 187 -15.48 26.96 1.37
N GLY A 188 -14.55 27.35 2.25
CA GLY A 188 -14.61 28.69 2.90
C GLY A 188 -15.55 28.81 4.10
N LEU A 189 -16.36 27.78 4.40
CA LEU A 189 -17.24 27.79 5.59
C LEU A 189 -16.48 27.46 6.89
N GLY A 190 -15.28 26.89 6.81
CA GLY A 190 -14.46 26.52 7.98
C GLY A 190 -15.03 25.39 8.83
N ILE A 191 -15.99 24.59 8.29
CA ILE A 191 -16.70 23.53 9.02
C ILE A 191 -16.17 22.13 8.68
N ALA A 192 -15.44 21.99 7.57
CA ALA A 192 -14.95 20.71 7.10
C ALA A 192 -13.68 20.85 6.25
N SER A 193 -12.95 19.78 6.10
CA SER A 193 -11.82 19.62 5.16
C SER A 193 -11.89 18.26 4.49
N TRP A 194 -11.30 18.12 3.32
CA TRP A 194 -11.28 16.86 2.58
C TRP A 194 -10.01 16.70 1.78
N THR A 195 -9.68 15.44 1.50
CA THR A 195 -8.53 15.09 0.65
C THR A 195 -8.91 15.15 -0.83
N LYS A 196 -7.92 15.42 -1.70
CA LYS A 196 -8.07 15.43 -3.17
C LYS A 196 -7.08 14.45 -3.79
N PRO A 197 -7.34 13.13 -3.69
CA PRO A 197 -6.40 12.11 -4.14
C PRO A 197 -6.32 12.03 -5.67
N ASN A 198 -5.14 11.65 -6.18
CA ASN A 198 -4.93 11.38 -7.61
C ASN A 198 -5.21 9.91 -7.98
N GLY A 199 -5.63 9.10 -7.02
CA GLY A 199 -5.88 7.67 -7.21
C GLY A 199 -6.60 7.01 -6.05
N GLY A 200 -6.73 5.68 -6.11
CA GLY A 200 -7.40 4.89 -5.09
C GLY A 200 -8.92 4.98 -5.14
N TYR A 201 -9.55 4.76 -3.98
CA TYR A 201 -11.02 4.64 -3.87
C TYR A 201 -11.64 5.56 -2.83
N PHE A 202 -10.86 6.42 -2.19
CA PHE A 202 -11.29 7.14 -1.00
C PHE A 202 -11.07 8.65 -1.12
N ILE A 203 -12.06 9.40 -0.68
CA ILE A 203 -11.95 10.83 -0.32
C ILE A 203 -12.24 10.88 1.17
N SER A 204 -11.29 11.32 1.97
CA SER A 204 -11.48 11.53 3.40
C SER A 204 -12.06 12.91 3.65
N PHE A 205 -13.10 12.96 4.49
CA PHE A 205 -13.87 14.14 4.85
C PHE A 205 -13.83 14.34 6.37
#